data_788f7711c3bf1f7ca310d28b092fd75c
#
_entry.id   788f7711c3bf1f7ca310d28b092fd75c
#
_cell.length_a   1.000
_cell.length_b   1.000
_cell.length_c   1.000
_cell.angle_alpha   90.00
_cell.angle_beta   90.00
_cell.angle_gamma   90.00
#
_symmetry.space_group_name_H-M   'P 1'
#
loop_
_entity.id
_entity.type
_entity.pdbx_description
1 polymer ?
#
loop_
_entity_poly.entity_id
_entity_poly.type
_entity_poly.pdbx_seq_one_letter_code
_entity_poly.pdbx_strand_id
1 'polypeptide(L)'
;MVEDRSAAMTAILGNPIKVIVFALLSMSGSALAVQPITDLPLQQDAQQRWHLPAGEYRGSFSVDSPMQIVCEPGAVFQAQGQGNGVTVSAPDVTIEGCTFLDWGHDLTAMNSAVFLQPKARGAVIKGNRMQGQGFGIWVDSTHDASLIDNDIQGDPTLRSQDRGNGIHLYAVRGAKVIGNHVREARDGIYIDTSNGNLLQGNTLEDLRYGVHYMFANDNQVIDNITRRTRTGYALMQSRKLTVTGNRSEQDQNYGILMNYITYSTLRDNFVSDVRDGSTGDTMITGAEGKALFIYNSLFNSIEHNHFERSAVGIHLTAGSEDNRIADNAFVGNQRQVKYVATRLQEWSIDGRGNYWSDYLGWDRNNDGLGDIAYEPNDNVDRLLWMYPQVRLLMNSPGIELLRWVQRAFPVMKSPGVMDSHPLMKSTTETLIKEPIG
;
A
#
# COMPACT_ATOMS: atom_id res chain seq x y z
N MET A 1 50.96 -46.64 28.43
CA MET A 1 51.78 -47.31 27.41
C MET A 1 51.96 -46.25 26.31
N VAL A 2 53.02 -45.35 26.41
CA VAL A 2 54.35 -45.58 25.87
C VAL A 2 54.24 -45.88 24.36
N GLU A 3 54.73 -45.09 23.46
CA GLU A 3 56.08 -44.53 23.16
C GLU A 3 55.85 -43.51 21.99
N ASP A 4 56.29 -42.36 22.02
CA ASP A 4 57.57 -41.69 21.73
C ASP A 4 58.40 -42.30 20.61
N ARG A 5 58.63 -41.59 19.56
CA ARG A 5 59.87 -41.58 18.76
C ARG A 5 60.02 -40.28 17.93
N SER A 6 61.04 -39.62 18.35
CA SER A 6 61.79 -38.49 17.87
C SER A 6 62.62 -38.78 16.61
N ALA A 7 63.05 -37.68 16.02
CA ALA A 7 64.22 -37.44 15.15
C ALA A 7 64.00 -37.65 13.64
N ALA A 8 64.52 -36.92 12.72
CA ALA A 8 65.48 -35.81 12.70
C ALA A 8 65.52 -35.17 11.31
N MET A 9 65.73 -33.88 11.30
CA MET A 9 66.72 -33.10 10.51
C MET A 9 66.88 -33.36 8.99
N THR A 10 66.64 -32.32 8.17
CA THR A 10 67.75 -31.68 7.46
C THR A 10 67.24 -30.40 6.72
N ALA A 11 67.97 -29.35 6.88
CA ALA A 11 67.80 -28.03 6.28
C ALA A 11 68.05 -28.00 4.77
N ILE A 12 67.27 -27.17 4.01
CA ILE A 12 67.78 -26.55 2.79
C ILE A 12 67.36 -25.09 2.77
N LEU A 13 68.35 -24.26 2.57
CA LEU A 13 68.39 -22.82 2.50
C LEU A 13 67.55 -22.21 1.35
N GLY A 14 66.98 -21.07 1.59
CA GLY A 14 67.04 -19.95 0.63
C GLY A 14 65.75 -19.52 -0.06
N ASN A 15 65.02 -18.56 0.50
CA ASN A 15 64.71 -17.29 -0.19
C ASN A 15 63.91 -16.36 0.75
N PRO A 16 64.22 -15.07 0.85
CA PRO A 16 63.49 -14.15 1.70
C PRO A 16 62.18 -13.79 1.02
N ILE A 17 61.06 -14.27 1.54
CA ILE A 17 59.70 -13.82 1.15
C ILE A 17 59.59 -12.39 1.66
N LYS A 18 59.57 -11.44 0.72
CA LYS A 18 59.15 -10.07 0.97
C LYS A 18 57.70 -10.10 1.43
N VAL A 19 57.46 -9.93 2.71
CA VAL A 19 56.14 -9.64 3.25
C VAL A 19 55.79 -8.24 2.79
N ILE A 20 54.97 -8.14 1.73
CA ILE A 20 54.29 -6.88 1.36
C ILE A 20 53.19 -6.71 2.37
N VAL A 21 53.39 -5.88 3.37
CA VAL A 21 52.34 -5.38 4.24
C VAL A 21 51.46 -4.47 3.38
N PHE A 22 50.36 -5.00 2.92
CA PHE A 22 49.25 -4.17 2.43
C PHE A 22 48.72 -3.38 3.63
N ALA A 23 49.09 -2.12 3.73
CA ALA A 23 48.38 -1.19 4.57
C ALA A 23 46.99 -1.03 3.98
N LEU A 24 45.99 -1.74 4.55
CA LEU A 24 44.58 -1.44 4.39
C LEU A 24 44.40 0.00 4.94
N LEU A 25 44.47 1.00 4.06
CA LEU A 25 43.87 2.29 4.32
C LEU A 25 42.37 2.01 4.46
N SER A 26 41.92 1.84 5.70
CA SER A 26 40.52 2.01 6.04
C SER A 26 40.15 3.43 5.69
N MET A 27 39.57 3.66 4.55
CA MET A 27 38.79 4.85 4.30
C MET A 27 37.58 4.78 5.26
N SER A 28 37.80 5.20 6.50
CA SER A 28 36.74 5.60 7.38
C SER A 28 36.11 6.83 6.72
N GLY A 29 35.06 6.60 5.96
CA GLY A 29 34.17 7.69 5.57
C GLY A 29 33.69 8.31 6.87
N SER A 30 34.25 9.46 7.23
CA SER A 30 33.76 10.24 8.36
C SER A 30 32.31 10.58 8.03
N ALA A 31 31.35 10.02 8.79
CA ALA A 31 29.96 10.45 8.72
C ALA A 31 29.95 11.98 8.84
N LEU A 32 29.34 12.66 7.90
CA LEU A 32 29.20 14.11 7.94
C LEU A 32 28.50 14.46 9.26
N ALA A 33 29.09 15.36 10.03
CA ALA A 33 28.47 15.82 11.27
C ALA A 33 27.14 16.51 10.96
N VAL A 34 26.10 16.19 11.73
CA VAL A 34 24.80 16.88 11.63
C VAL A 34 24.97 18.31 12.08
N GLN A 35 24.58 19.27 11.26
CA GLN A 35 24.74 20.71 11.51
C GLN A 35 23.41 21.31 11.99
N PRO A 36 23.41 22.25 12.96
CA PRO A 36 22.19 22.99 13.27
C PRO A 36 21.68 23.76 12.04
N ILE A 37 20.40 23.75 11.78
CA ILE A 37 19.83 24.48 10.65
C ILE A 37 20.02 26.00 10.78
N THR A 38 20.19 26.48 12.00
CA THR A 38 20.49 27.88 12.31
C THR A 38 21.85 28.37 11.79
N ASP A 39 22.74 27.45 11.39
CA ASP A 39 24.01 27.80 10.76
C ASP A 39 23.85 28.22 9.30
N LEU A 40 22.66 27.99 8.73
CA LEU A 40 22.31 28.40 7.38
C LEU A 40 21.97 29.90 7.31
N PRO A 41 22.07 30.53 6.13
CA PRO A 41 21.86 31.99 5.94
C PRO A 41 20.33 32.35 6.00
N LEU A 42 19.66 31.92 7.05
CA LEU A 42 18.25 32.16 7.30
C LEU A 42 17.98 33.66 7.53
N GLN A 43 16.94 34.19 6.91
CA GLN A 43 16.47 35.56 7.08
C GLN A 43 15.05 35.56 7.66
N GLN A 44 14.87 36.27 8.80
CA GLN A 44 13.55 36.29 9.45
C GLN A 44 12.71 37.42 8.88
N ASP A 45 11.43 37.09 8.52
CA ASP A 45 10.47 38.09 8.07
C ASP A 45 9.67 38.70 9.23
N ALA A 46 8.79 39.65 8.92
CA ALA A 46 7.98 40.35 9.91
C ALA A 46 6.94 39.42 10.62
N GLN A 47 6.65 38.25 10.05
CA GLN A 47 5.79 37.21 10.62
C GLN A 47 6.56 36.17 11.43
N GLN A 48 7.83 36.39 11.70
CA GLN A 48 8.77 35.50 12.41
C GLN A 48 9.03 34.16 11.69
N ARG A 49 8.78 34.07 10.37
CA ARG A 49 9.17 32.93 9.55
C ARG A 49 10.62 33.10 9.09
N TRP A 50 11.33 31.98 8.96
CA TRP A 50 12.71 31.93 8.53
C TRP A 50 12.81 31.55 7.07
N HIS A 51 13.19 32.47 6.22
CA HIS A 51 13.38 32.27 4.80
C HIS A 51 14.78 31.75 4.51
N LEU A 52 14.86 30.61 3.82
CA LEU A 52 16.11 30.05 3.33
C LEU A 52 16.30 30.46 1.87
N PRO A 53 17.32 31.29 1.53
CA PRO A 53 17.55 31.74 0.17
C PRO A 53 17.82 30.59 -0.82
N ALA A 54 17.73 30.86 -2.13
CA ALA A 54 18.16 29.94 -3.16
C ALA A 54 19.64 29.58 -3.01
N GLY A 55 19.99 28.30 -3.12
CA GLY A 55 21.36 27.79 -2.98
C GLY A 55 21.39 26.30 -2.69
N GLU A 56 22.58 25.69 -2.79
CA GLU A 56 22.83 24.31 -2.35
C GLU A 56 23.36 24.28 -0.92
N TYR A 57 22.66 23.56 -0.06
CA TYR A 57 22.99 23.35 1.35
C TYR A 57 23.43 21.90 1.55
N ARG A 58 24.76 21.70 1.67
CA ARG A 58 25.34 20.35 1.69
C ARG A 58 25.51 19.85 3.11
N GLY A 59 25.08 18.59 3.33
CA GLY A 59 25.16 17.89 4.60
C GLY A 59 23.78 17.54 5.18
N SER A 60 23.80 17.08 6.42
CA SER A 60 22.61 16.76 7.21
C SER A 60 22.37 17.87 8.23
N PHE A 61 21.11 18.27 8.41
CA PHE A 61 20.75 19.38 9.28
C PHE A 61 19.78 18.94 10.39
N SER A 62 19.83 19.62 11.53
CA SER A 62 18.92 19.41 12.65
C SER A 62 18.13 20.68 12.97
N VAL A 63 16.85 20.47 13.34
CA VAL A 63 15.96 21.51 13.87
C VAL A 63 15.57 21.10 15.28
N ASP A 64 16.10 21.77 16.29
CA ASP A 64 15.97 21.44 17.71
C ASP A 64 15.16 22.48 18.51
N SER A 65 14.62 23.49 17.84
CA SER A 65 13.77 24.54 18.42
C SER A 65 12.56 24.81 17.52
N PRO A 66 11.40 25.22 18.06
CA PRO A 66 10.24 25.59 17.27
C PRO A 66 10.56 26.72 16.29
N MET A 67 10.31 26.47 14.99
CA MET A 67 10.53 27.46 13.95
C MET A 67 9.76 27.13 12.66
N GLN A 68 9.49 28.17 11.88
CA GLN A 68 8.88 28.04 10.57
C GLN A 68 9.90 28.36 9.48
N ILE A 69 10.31 27.35 8.72
CA ILE A 69 11.29 27.45 7.66
C ILE A 69 10.54 27.46 6.33
N VAL A 70 10.75 28.51 5.55
CA VAL A 70 10.23 28.67 4.20
C VAL A 70 11.41 28.75 3.23
N CYS A 71 11.51 27.79 2.34
CA CYS A 71 12.53 27.76 1.32
C CYS A 71 12.15 28.64 0.13
N GLU A 72 13.06 29.52 -0.30
CA GLU A 72 12.90 30.22 -1.56
C GLU A 72 13.09 29.27 -2.75
N PRO A 73 12.45 29.52 -3.90
CA PRO A 73 12.64 28.70 -5.09
C PRO A 73 14.12 28.54 -5.43
N GLY A 74 14.59 27.27 -5.50
CA GLY A 74 15.99 26.95 -5.73
C GLY A 74 16.83 26.71 -4.46
N ALA A 75 16.23 26.71 -3.28
CA ALA A 75 16.89 26.21 -2.07
C ALA A 75 16.87 24.67 -2.05
N VAL A 76 18.04 24.05 -2.08
CA VAL A 76 18.24 22.61 -2.21
C VAL A 76 19.08 22.06 -1.07
N PHE A 77 18.54 21.14 -0.30
CA PHE A 77 19.28 20.32 0.66
C PHE A 77 19.87 19.10 -0.05
N GLN A 78 21.20 18.94 0.07
CA GLN A 78 21.96 17.86 -0.59
C GLN A 78 22.75 17.10 0.47
N ALA A 79 22.27 15.94 0.90
CA ALA A 79 22.92 15.20 1.99
C ALA A 79 24.05 14.27 1.53
N GLN A 80 24.42 14.28 0.24
CA GLN A 80 25.60 13.58 -0.32
C GLN A 80 25.59 12.06 -0.06
N GLY A 81 24.40 11.43 -0.15
CA GLY A 81 24.22 9.99 0.05
C GLY A 81 24.34 9.52 1.51
N GLN A 82 24.33 10.42 2.49
CA GLN A 82 24.53 10.07 3.90
C GLN A 82 23.45 10.67 4.81
N GLY A 83 23.04 9.90 5.81
CA GLY A 83 22.14 10.35 6.88
C GLY A 83 20.80 10.90 6.38
N ASN A 84 20.22 11.76 7.16
CA ASN A 84 18.98 12.46 6.82
C ASN A 84 19.28 13.80 6.16
N GLY A 85 18.36 14.28 5.30
CA GLY A 85 18.42 15.66 4.84
C GLY A 85 18.21 16.62 6.01
N VAL A 86 17.05 16.54 6.66
CA VAL A 86 16.73 17.31 7.88
C VAL A 86 16.13 16.39 8.93
N THR A 87 16.64 16.49 10.16
CA THR A 87 16.08 15.82 11.35
C THR A 87 15.41 16.85 12.26
N VAL A 88 14.12 16.65 12.55
CA VAL A 88 13.32 17.52 13.43
C VAL A 88 13.20 16.88 14.80
N SER A 89 13.67 17.57 15.84
CA SER A 89 13.62 17.12 17.23
C SER A 89 12.88 18.10 18.18
N ALA A 90 12.21 19.12 17.62
CA ALA A 90 11.41 20.09 18.35
C ALA A 90 9.94 20.06 17.93
N PRO A 91 9.00 20.47 18.80
CA PRO A 91 7.60 20.62 18.43
C PRO A 91 7.37 21.85 17.52
N ASP A 92 6.21 21.86 16.87
CA ASP A 92 5.70 23.00 16.11
C ASP A 92 6.67 23.57 15.05
N VAL A 93 7.45 22.67 14.44
CA VAL A 93 8.36 23.02 13.33
C VAL A 93 7.61 22.94 12.02
N THR A 94 7.76 23.95 11.16
CA THR A 94 7.29 23.93 9.78
C THR A 94 8.48 23.91 8.82
N ILE A 95 8.42 23.05 7.78
CA ILE A 95 9.37 23.02 6.65
C ILE A 95 8.52 23.09 5.38
N GLU A 96 8.64 24.20 4.64
CA GLU A 96 7.81 24.50 3.49
C GLU A 96 8.62 24.86 2.24
N GLY A 97 8.27 24.29 1.09
CA GLY A 97 8.77 24.66 -0.23
C GLY A 97 10.22 24.26 -0.53
N CYS A 98 10.81 23.39 0.26
CA CYS A 98 12.21 22.97 0.12
C CYS A 98 12.37 21.84 -0.91
N THR A 99 13.55 21.77 -1.52
CA THR A 99 13.95 20.61 -2.33
C THR A 99 14.99 19.80 -1.56
N PHE A 100 14.79 18.47 -1.53
CA PHE A 100 15.71 17.51 -0.91
C PHE A 100 16.21 16.54 -1.95
N LEU A 101 17.53 16.39 -2.03
CA LEU A 101 18.20 15.48 -2.97
C LEU A 101 19.24 14.65 -2.24
N ASP A 102 19.44 13.42 -2.71
CA ASP A 102 20.59 12.56 -2.39
C ASP A 102 20.87 12.43 -0.89
N TRP A 103 19.84 12.12 -0.10
CA TRP A 103 20.02 11.69 1.30
C TRP A 103 20.41 10.21 1.36
N GLY A 104 20.81 9.71 2.54
CA GLY A 104 21.24 8.34 2.73
C GLY A 104 20.15 7.32 2.38
N HIS A 105 20.61 6.10 2.07
CA HIS A 105 19.72 4.99 1.71
C HIS A 105 19.84 3.76 2.64
N ASP A 106 20.43 3.95 3.82
CA ASP A 106 20.39 2.92 4.85
C ASP A 106 18.98 2.83 5.45
N LEU A 107 18.24 1.82 5.01
CA LEU A 107 16.87 1.59 5.44
C LEU A 107 16.79 1.12 6.90
N THR A 108 17.87 0.54 7.44
CA THR A 108 17.95 0.13 8.85
C THR A 108 18.14 1.35 9.76
N ALA A 109 18.92 2.32 9.31
CA ALA A 109 19.08 3.62 9.97
C ALA A 109 17.92 4.59 9.68
N MET A 110 16.93 4.18 8.89
CA MET A 110 15.74 4.96 8.50
C MET A 110 16.10 6.29 7.82
N ASN A 111 17.17 6.29 7.02
CA ASN A 111 17.62 7.50 6.33
C ASN A 111 16.51 8.10 5.48
N SER A 112 16.22 9.38 5.66
CA SER A 112 15.07 10.09 5.13
C SER A 112 15.42 11.48 4.63
N ALA A 113 14.66 12.00 3.65
CA ALA A 113 14.77 13.42 3.33
C ALA A 113 14.41 14.27 4.56
N VAL A 114 13.29 13.93 5.23
CA VAL A 114 12.87 14.55 6.49
C VAL A 114 12.58 13.46 7.52
N PHE A 115 13.23 13.52 8.66
CA PHE A 115 13.02 12.62 9.79
C PHE A 115 12.41 13.38 10.97
N LEU A 116 11.17 13.02 11.35
CA LEU A 116 10.49 13.59 12.50
C LEU A 116 10.69 12.67 13.71
N GLN A 117 11.41 13.14 14.72
CA GLN A 117 11.65 12.41 15.96
C GLN A 117 10.46 12.49 16.94
N PRO A 118 10.44 11.71 18.02
CA PRO A 118 9.31 11.68 18.97
C PRO A 118 8.90 13.04 19.56
N LYS A 119 9.83 13.98 19.62
CA LYS A 119 9.55 15.34 20.11
C LYS A 119 8.94 16.28 19.06
N ALA A 120 8.92 15.89 17.79
CA ALA A 120 8.43 16.71 16.67
C ALA A 120 6.89 16.78 16.59
N ARG A 121 6.22 16.90 17.73
CA ARG A 121 4.78 17.04 17.81
C ARG A 121 4.32 18.28 17.04
N GLY A 122 3.21 18.16 16.29
CA GLY A 122 2.62 19.27 15.55
C GLY A 122 3.47 19.75 14.36
N ALA A 123 4.51 18.99 13.97
CA ALA A 123 5.34 19.37 12.82
C ALA A 123 4.53 19.42 11.52
N VAL A 124 4.85 20.40 10.67
CA VAL A 124 4.23 20.61 9.36
C VAL A 124 5.28 20.50 8.26
N ILE A 125 5.16 19.51 7.39
CA ILE A 125 6.02 19.31 6.22
C ILE A 125 5.18 19.52 4.98
N LYS A 126 5.38 20.64 4.28
CA LYS A 126 4.43 21.09 3.27
C LYS A 126 5.09 21.54 1.98
N GLY A 127 4.54 21.14 0.84
CA GLY A 127 4.92 21.64 -0.49
C GLY A 127 6.39 21.37 -0.84
N ASN A 128 7.03 20.36 -0.25
CA ASN A 128 8.42 20.04 -0.50
C ASN A 128 8.56 19.06 -1.67
N ARG A 129 9.67 19.16 -2.38
CA ARG A 129 10.08 18.21 -3.39
C ARG A 129 11.21 17.32 -2.89
N MET A 130 11.06 16.01 -3.00
CA MET A 130 12.03 15.03 -2.49
C MET A 130 12.35 14.01 -3.57
N GLN A 131 13.62 13.77 -3.85
CA GLN A 131 14.07 12.76 -4.81
C GLN A 131 15.29 12.02 -4.28
N GLY A 132 15.15 10.70 -4.04
CA GLY A 132 16.25 9.90 -3.48
C GLY A 132 15.88 8.43 -3.27
N GLN A 133 16.81 7.67 -2.69
CA GLN A 133 16.73 6.21 -2.56
C GLN A 133 16.14 5.76 -1.22
N GLY A 134 16.41 6.50 -0.13
CA GLY A 134 15.90 6.24 1.21
C GLY A 134 14.43 6.65 1.37
N PHE A 135 13.98 6.80 2.62
CA PHE A 135 12.61 7.24 2.90
C PHE A 135 12.44 8.72 2.50
N GLY A 136 11.25 9.07 1.99
CA GLY A 136 10.93 10.48 1.78
C GLY A 136 10.73 11.17 3.14
N ILE A 137 9.66 10.84 3.85
CA ILE A 137 9.38 11.35 5.19
C ILE A 137 9.21 10.17 6.14
N TRP A 138 10.03 10.13 7.20
CA TRP A 138 9.89 9.21 8.31
C TRP A 138 9.35 9.95 9.54
N VAL A 139 8.26 9.44 10.11
CA VAL A 139 7.64 9.99 11.31
C VAL A 139 7.72 8.95 12.41
N ASP A 140 8.48 9.24 13.47
CA ASP A 140 8.75 8.31 14.56
C ASP A 140 8.04 8.72 15.84
N SER A 141 7.12 7.90 16.31
CA SER A 141 6.55 7.91 17.67
C SER A 141 6.07 9.29 18.15
N THR A 142 5.56 10.11 17.23
CA THR A 142 5.07 11.46 17.51
C THR A 142 3.57 11.59 17.23
N HIS A 143 3.00 12.77 17.39
CA HIS A 143 1.58 13.00 17.15
C HIS A 143 1.30 14.37 16.52
N ASP A 144 0.12 14.47 15.90
CA ASP A 144 -0.42 15.67 15.27
C ASP A 144 0.46 16.25 14.14
N ALA A 145 1.32 15.42 13.51
CA ALA A 145 2.10 15.84 12.36
C ALA A 145 1.20 16.06 11.13
N SER A 146 1.52 17.06 10.31
CA SER A 146 0.82 17.37 9.05
C SER A 146 1.80 17.30 7.88
N LEU A 147 1.57 16.34 6.96
CA LEU A 147 2.36 16.12 5.75
C LEU A 147 1.48 16.47 4.56
N ILE A 148 1.72 17.64 3.95
CA ILE A 148 0.77 18.26 3.04
C ILE A 148 1.44 18.59 1.69
N ASP A 149 0.83 18.21 0.58
CA ASP A 149 1.22 18.62 -0.79
C ASP A 149 2.71 18.39 -1.11
N ASN A 150 3.34 17.35 -0.58
CA ASN A 150 4.73 17.03 -0.90
C ASN A 150 4.80 16.15 -2.17
N ASP A 151 5.79 16.40 -3.03
CA ASP A 151 6.12 15.61 -4.21
C ASP A 151 7.35 14.73 -3.90
N ILE A 152 7.14 13.42 -3.80
CA ILE A 152 8.14 12.45 -3.35
C ILE A 152 8.39 11.43 -4.45
N GLN A 153 9.62 11.34 -4.91
CA GLN A 153 10.05 10.39 -5.93
C GLN A 153 11.18 9.50 -5.40
N GLY A 154 10.97 8.18 -5.48
CA GLY A 154 12.02 7.19 -5.24
C GLY A 154 12.97 7.05 -6.41
N ASP A 155 13.84 6.04 -6.37
CA ASP A 155 14.77 5.71 -7.46
C ASP A 155 14.32 4.45 -8.21
N PRO A 156 13.78 4.58 -9.44
CA PRO A 156 13.30 3.45 -10.23
C PRO A 156 14.41 2.50 -10.69
N THR A 157 15.68 2.89 -10.60
CA THR A 157 16.81 2.03 -10.99
C THR A 157 17.09 0.94 -9.96
N LEU A 158 16.64 1.12 -8.71
CA LEU A 158 16.72 0.12 -7.66
C LEU A 158 15.54 -0.86 -7.72
N ARG A 159 15.74 -2.09 -7.24
CA ARG A 159 14.64 -3.01 -7.01
C ARG A 159 13.69 -2.44 -5.97
N SER A 160 12.39 -2.69 -6.11
CA SER A 160 11.37 -2.14 -5.21
C SER A 160 11.64 -2.39 -3.72
N GLN A 161 12.18 -3.57 -3.35
CA GLN A 161 12.51 -3.89 -1.96
C GLN A 161 13.71 -3.10 -1.38
N ASP A 162 14.56 -2.56 -2.24
CA ASP A 162 15.76 -1.85 -1.84
C ASP A 162 15.52 -0.32 -1.74
N ARG A 163 14.31 0.14 -2.01
CA ARG A 163 13.88 1.54 -1.90
C ARG A 163 13.27 1.82 -0.54
N GLY A 164 13.34 3.06 -0.07
CA GLY A 164 12.55 3.56 1.06
C GLY A 164 11.07 3.74 0.69
N ASN A 165 10.20 3.87 1.69
CA ASN A 165 8.81 4.29 1.47
C ASN A 165 8.75 5.80 1.22
N GLY A 166 7.74 6.27 0.50
CA GLY A 166 7.54 7.71 0.34
C GLY A 166 7.27 8.38 1.68
N ILE A 167 6.24 7.94 2.39
CA ILE A 167 5.90 8.40 3.74
C ILE A 167 5.77 7.18 4.65
N HIS A 168 6.41 7.24 5.82
CA HIS A 168 6.32 6.18 6.82
C HIS A 168 5.90 6.76 8.17
N LEU A 169 4.77 6.28 8.69
CA LEU A 169 4.27 6.59 10.02
C LEU A 169 4.52 5.39 10.94
N TYR A 170 5.40 5.53 11.92
CA TYR A 170 5.67 4.51 12.93
C TYR A 170 5.24 4.97 14.31
N ALA A 171 4.33 4.26 14.96
CA ALA A 171 3.77 4.57 16.28
C ALA A 171 3.19 6.01 16.40
N VAL A 172 2.57 6.51 15.33
CA VAL A 172 2.08 7.90 15.20
C VAL A 172 0.60 7.99 15.52
N ARG A 173 0.15 9.13 16.04
CA ARG A 173 -1.26 9.43 16.31
C ARG A 173 -1.68 10.79 15.78
N GLY A 174 -2.88 10.87 15.22
CA GLY A 174 -3.50 12.13 14.80
C GLY A 174 -2.81 12.82 13.64
N ALA A 175 -1.94 12.13 12.90
CA ALA A 175 -1.30 12.70 11.73
C ALA A 175 -2.28 12.93 10.59
N LYS A 176 -2.00 13.97 9.80
CA LYS A 176 -2.69 14.31 8.56
C LYS A 176 -1.72 14.17 7.39
N VAL A 177 -2.04 13.27 6.46
CA VAL A 177 -1.26 13.05 5.23
C VAL A 177 -2.18 13.41 4.06
N ILE A 178 -2.01 14.62 3.53
CA ILE A 178 -2.99 15.23 2.64
C ILE A 178 -2.33 15.71 1.34
N GLY A 179 -2.92 15.35 0.19
CA GLY A 179 -2.54 15.89 -1.12
C GLY A 179 -1.13 15.54 -1.60
N ASN A 180 -0.46 14.58 -0.97
CA ASN A 180 0.90 14.22 -1.37
C ASN A 180 0.91 13.40 -2.65
N HIS A 181 1.91 13.61 -3.49
CA HIS A 181 2.19 12.80 -4.66
C HIS A 181 3.43 11.94 -4.41
N VAL A 182 3.26 10.62 -4.43
CA VAL A 182 4.37 9.67 -4.22
C VAL A 182 4.47 8.72 -5.40
N ARG A 183 5.66 8.61 -5.96
CA ARG A 183 5.93 7.69 -7.07
C ARG A 183 7.29 7.01 -6.95
N GLU A 184 7.41 5.82 -7.56
CA GLU A 184 8.66 5.09 -7.73
C GLU A 184 9.41 4.76 -6.42
N ALA A 185 8.76 4.91 -5.26
CA ALA A 185 9.24 4.46 -3.96
C ALA A 185 8.94 2.96 -3.74
N ARG A 186 9.23 2.42 -2.56
CA ARG A 186 8.82 1.06 -2.21
C ARG A 186 7.32 1.00 -1.99
N ASP A 187 6.82 1.66 -0.96
CA ASP A 187 5.40 1.86 -0.66
C ASP A 187 5.12 3.38 -0.67
N GLY A 188 3.90 3.77 -1.05
CA GLY A 188 3.52 5.18 -1.06
C GLY A 188 3.44 5.73 0.36
N ILE A 189 2.44 5.29 1.11
CA ILE A 189 2.25 5.65 2.51
C ILE A 189 2.16 4.36 3.33
N TYR A 190 3.12 4.14 4.22
CA TYR A 190 3.11 3.01 5.15
C TYR A 190 2.75 3.48 6.56
N ILE A 191 1.73 2.84 7.12
CA ILE A 191 1.19 3.14 8.45
C ILE A 191 1.41 1.91 9.32
N ASP A 192 2.37 1.98 10.24
CA ASP A 192 2.73 0.91 11.15
C ASP A 192 2.42 1.32 12.60
N THR A 193 1.64 0.50 13.29
CA THR A 193 1.29 0.68 14.72
C THR A 193 0.75 2.09 15.03
N SER A 194 0.13 2.75 14.04
CA SER A 194 -0.25 4.16 14.08
C SER A 194 -1.77 4.34 14.01
N ASN A 195 -2.36 5.14 14.89
CA ASN A 195 -3.80 5.18 15.11
C ASN A 195 -4.40 6.58 14.97
N GLY A 196 -5.66 6.67 14.54
CA GLY A 196 -6.41 7.92 14.47
C GLY A 196 -5.87 8.92 13.45
N ASN A 197 -5.24 8.44 12.38
CA ASN A 197 -4.63 9.27 11.35
C ASN A 197 -5.59 9.46 10.15
N LEU A 198 -5.42 10.55 9.43
CA LEU A 198 -6.14 10.87 8.19
C LEU A 198 -5.19 10.82 6.99
N LEU A 199 -5.53 10.00 5.99
CA LEU A 199 -4.91 9.98 4.67
C LEU A 199 -5.95 10.49 3.66
N GLN A 200 -5.72 11.64 3.04
CA GLN A 200 -6.72 12.24 2.17
C GLN A 200 -6.13 12.83 0.89
N GLY A 201 -6.75 12.51 -0.25
CA GLY A 201 -6.44 13.14 -1.53
C GLY A 201 -5.01 12.90 -2.04
N ASN A 202 -4.33 11.84 -1.58
CA ASN A 202 -2.98 11.53 -2.03
C ASN A 202 -3.01 10.76 -3.36
N THR A 203 -2.02 11.02 -4.24
CA THR A 203 -1.80 10.29 -5.49
C THR A 203 -0.55 9.43 -5.37
N LEU A 204 -0.70 8.12 -5.59
CA LEU A 204 0.28 7.09 -5.28
C LEU A 204 0.49 6.20 -6.51
N GLU A 205 1.66 6.27 -7.17
CA GLU A 205 1.86 5.66 -8.49
C GLU A 205 3.16 4.85 -8.59
N ASP A 206 3.14 3.76 -9.37
CA ASP A 206 4.31 2.95 -9.69
C ASP A 206 5.05 2.42 -8.45
N LEU A 207 4.28 1.86 -7.49
CA LEU A 207 4.72 1.43 -6.17
C LEU A 207 4.50 -0.07 -5.95
N ARG A 208 5.10 -0.61 -4.90
CA ARG A 208 4.72 -1.94 -4.43
C ARG A 208 3.32 -1.91 -3.81
N TYR A 209 3.09 -1.06 -2.82
CA TYR A 209 1.79 -0.79 -2.23
C TYR A 209 1.54 0.72 -2.26
N GLY A 210 0.36 1.13 -2.73
CA GLY A 210 -0.04 2.53 -2.65
C GLY A 210 -0.18 2.95 -1.19
N VAL A 211 -1.15 2.39 -0.50
CA VAL A 211 -1.35 2.53 0.95
C VAL A 211 -1.10 1.18 1.63
N HIS A 212 -0.25 1.14 2.64
CA HIS A 212 0.10 -0.07 3.39
C HIS A 212 -0.18 0.13 4.88
N TYR A 213 -1.11 -0.66 5.42
CA TYR A 213 -1.46 -0.68 6.84
C TYR A 213 -0.92 -1.92 7.52
N MET A 214 -0.39 -1.74 8.76
CA MET A 214 -0.01 -2.83 9.64
C MET A 214 -0.27 -2.43 11.10
N PHE A 215 -1.14 -3.18 11.80
CA PHE A 215 -1.49 -2.96 13.22
C PHE A 215 -1.98 -1.53 13.54
N ALA A 216 -2.69 -0.90 12.62
CA ALA A 216 -3.06 0.51 12.71
C ALA A 216 -4.58 0.70 12.71
N ASN A 217 -5.14 1.25 13.78
CA ASN A 217 -6.57 1.28 14.04
C ASN A 217 -7.16 2.69 13.98
N ASP A 218 -8.50 2.76 13.82
CA ASP A 218 -9.27 4.00 13.91
C ASP A 218 -8.80 5.08 12.90
N ASN A 219 -8.27 4.66 11.73
CA ASN A 219 -7.74 5.57 10.71
C ASN A 219 -8.77 5.81 9.60
N GLN A 220 -8.59 6.92 8.90
CA GLN A 220 -9.41 7.33 7.76
C GLN A 220 -8.56 7.38 6.49
N VAL A 221 -9.04 6.74 5.42
CA VAL A 221 -8.43 6.69 4.09
C VAL A 221 -9.47 7.22 3.11
N ILE A 222 -9.35 8.48 2.71
CA ILE A 222 -10.40 9.22 2.02
C ILE A 222 -9.87 9.81 0.71
N ASP A 223 -10.58 9.58 -0.39
CA ASP A 223 -10.34 10.22 -1.70
C ASP A 223 -8.89 10.08 -2.22
N ASN A 224 -8.18 9.00 -1.86
CA ASN A 224 -6.84 8.76 -2.40
C ASN A 224 -6.92 8.02 -3.75
N ILE A 225 -5.90 8.17 -4.55
CA ILE A 225 -5.77 7.53 -5.86
C ILE A 225 -4.51 6.68 -5.89
N THR A 226 -4.66 5.40 -6.26
CA THR A 226 -3.52 4.51 -6.56
C THR A 226 -3.55 4.14 -8.04
N ARG A 227 -2.38 4.11 -8.67
CA ARG A 227 -2.24 3.74 -10.09
C ARG A 227 -0.99 2.90 -10.32
N ARG A 228 -1.14 1.82 -11.08
CA ARG A 228 -0.03 0.96 -11.52
C ARG A 228 0.83 0.43 -10.36
N THR A 229 0.22 0.26 -9.19
CA THR A 229 0.90 -0.36 -8.06
C THR A 229 0.73 -1.88 -8.10
N ARG A 230 1.51 -2.62 -7.33
CA ARG A 230 1.28 -4.06 -7.16
C ARG A 230 0.00 -4.32 -6.34
N THR A 231 -0.31 -3.47 -5.39
CA THR A 231 -1.55 -3.46 -4.61
C THR A 231 -1.91 -2.02 -4.28
N GLY A 232 -3.11 -1.59 -4.65
CA GLY A 232 -3.57 -0.24 -4.35
C GLY A 232 -3.61 0.02 -2.85
N TYR A 233 -4.48 -0.69 -2.15
CA TYR A 233 -4.68 -0.55 -0.72
C TYR A 233 -4.45 -1.89 -0.02
N ALA A 234 -3.31 -2.04 0.64
CA ALA A 234 -2.96 -3.21 1.45
C ALA A 234 -3.32 -2.96 2.91
N LEU A 235 -4.55 -3.30 3.29
CA LEU A 235 -5.06 -3.14 4.66
C LEU A 235 -4.80 -4.43 5.42
N MET A 236 -3.92 -4.38 6.45
CA MET A 236 -3.49 -5.58 7.16
C MET A 236 -3.58 -5.39 8.68
N GLN A 237 -4.10 -6.42 9.37
CA GLN A 237 -4.13 -6.58 10.83
C GLN A 237 -4.60 -5.31 11.57
N SER A 238 -5.67 -4.71 11.07
CA SER A 238 -6.18 -3.42 11.54
C SER A 238 -7.69 -3.46 11.75
N ARG A 239 -8.22 -2.52 12.49
CA ARG A 239 -9.66 -2.45 12.77
C ARG A 239 -10.18 -1.03 12.76
N LYS A 240 -11.51 -0.91 12.56
CA LYS A 240 -12.23 0.37 12.58
C LYS A 240 -11.63 1.37 11.58
N LEU A 241 -11.31 0.89 10.40
CA LEU A 241 -10.89 1.75 9.30
C LEU A 241 -12.11 2.33 8.60
N THR A 242 -12.03 3.59 8.19
CA THR A 242 -12.97 4.23 7.27
C THR A 242 -12.25 4.42 5.94
N VAL A 243 -12.67 3.68 4.93
CA VAL A 243 -12.04 3.67 3.59
C VAL A 243 -13.09 4.13 2.59
N THR A 244 -13.06 5.40 2.20
CA THR A 244 -14.15 6.03 1.47
C THR A 244 -13.66 6.89 0.30
N GLY A 245 -14.33 6.79 -0.84
CA GLY A 245 -14.06 7.64 -2.02
C GLY A 245 -12.74 7.35 -2.72
N ASN A 246 -12.04 6.27 -2.37
CA ASN A 246 -10.73 6.00 -2.94
C ASN A 246 -10.83 5.36 -4.32
N ARG A 247 -9.81 5.58 -5.13
CA ARG A 247 -9.68 4.99 -6.46
C ARG A 247 -8.46 4.08 -6.53
N SER A 248 -8.60 2.93 -7.20
CA SER A 248 -7.53 1.98 -7.51
C SER A 248 -7.62 1.65 -9.00
N GLU A 249 -6.64 2.07 -9.78
CA GLU A 249 -6.69 2.00 -11.24
C GLU A 249 -5.45 1.31 -11.81
N GLN A 250 -5.67 0.26 -12.62
CA GLN A 250 -4.58 -0.47 -13.29
C GLN A 250 -3.57 -1.09 -12.31
N ASP A 251 -3.98 -1.38 -11.09
CA ASP A 251 -3.14 -2.09 -10.12
C ASP A 251 -3.00 -3.57 -10.51
N GLN A 252 -1.95 -4.25 -10.02
CA GLN A 252 -1.61 -5.56 -10.58
C GLN A 252 -2.33 -6.71 -9.85
N ASN A 253 -2.05 -6.94 -8.60
CA ASN A 253 -2.53 -8.12 -7.88
C ASN A 253 -3.86 -7.88 -7.18
N TYR A 254 -3.96 -6.75 -6.51
CA TYR A 254 -5.13 -6.37 -5.71
C TYR A 254 -5.39 -4.87 -5.82
N GLY A 255 -6.65 -4.52 -6.06
CA GLY A 255 -7.09 -3.14 -5.87
C GLY A 255 -7.14 -2.81 -4.37
N ILE A 256 -8.01 -3.52 -3.65
CA ILE A 256 -8.10 -3.43 -2.19
C ILE A 256 -7.88 -4.84 -1.61
N LEU A 257 -6.91 -4.97 -0.72
CA LEU A 257 -6.63 -6.18 0.06
C LEU A 257 -7.01 -5.95 1.52
N MET A 258 -7.93 -6.75 2.03
CA MET A 258 -8.30 -6.82 3.45
C MET A 258 -7.72 -8.11 4.03
N ASN A 259 -6.76 -8.00 4.93
CA ASN A 259 -6.11 -9.14 5.57
C ASN A 259 -6.16 -8.97 7.11
N TYR A 260 -7.00 -9.77 7.78
CA TYR A 260 -7.33 -9.62 9.21
C TYR A 260 -7.87 -8.22 9.55
N ILE A 261 -8.81 -7.72 8.75
CA ILE A 261 -9.50 -6.45 8.96
C ILE A 261 -10.84 -6.70 9.66
N THR A 262 -11.14 -5.91 10.70
CA THR A 262 -12.39 -6.05 11.44
C THR A 262 -13.06 -4.71 11.73
N TYR A 263 -14.41 -4.73 11.79
CA TYR A 263 -15.24 -3.58 12.17
C TYR A 263 -14.96 -2.31 11.35
N SER A 264 -14.64 -2.49 10.05
CA SER A 264 -14.25 -1.42 9.15
C SER A 264 -15.32 -1.17 8.09
N THR A 265 -15.35 0.05 7.55
CA THR A 265 -16.28 0.45 6.50
C THR A 265 -15.51 0.75 5.21
N LEU A 266 -15.92 0.09 4.13
CA LEU A 266 -15.46 0.38 2.76
C LEU A 266 -16.67 0.91 1.98
N ARG A 267 -16.64 2.17 1.59
CA ARG A 267 -17.77 2.81 0.92
C ARG A 267 -17.32 3.76 -0.19
N ASP A 268 -18.14 3.86 -1.24
CA ASP A 268 -17.93 4.82 -2.34
C ASP A 268 -16.56 4.69 -3.02
N ASN A 269 -15.88 3.52 -2.93
CA ASN A 269 -14.61 3.31 -3.60
C ASN A 269 -14.81 2.81 -5.04
N PHE A 270 -13.89 3.23 -5.91
CA PHE A 270 -13.85 2.82 -7.30
C PHE A 270 -12.57 2.00 -7.56
N VAL A 271 -12.73 0.79 -8.10
CA VAL A 271 -11.59 -0.09 -8.45
C VAL A 271 -11.77 -0.58 -9.87
N SER A 272 -10.77 -0.36 -10.71
CA SER A 272 -10.83 -0.79 -12.11
C SER A 272 -9.54 -1.40 -12.63
N ASP A 273 -9.69 -2.27 -13.63
CA ASP A 273 -8.61 -2.80 -14.45
C ASP A 273 -7.50 -3.52 -13.65
N VAL A 274 -7.85 -4.16 -12.54
CA VAL A 274 -6.88 -4.94 -11.75
C VAL A 274 -6.56 -6.24 -12.46
N ARG A 275 -5.29 -6.45 -12.80
CA ARG A 275 -4.82 -7.58 -13.61
C ARG A 275 -3.79 -8.43 -12.86
N ASP A 276 -3.57 -9.63 -13.37
CA ASP A 276 -2.52 -10.51 -12.88
C ASP A 276 -1.14 -9.87 -13.11
N GLY A 277 -0.36 -9.73 -12.03
CA GLY A 277 1.00 -9.18 -12.06
C GLY A 277 2.08 -10.17 -12.51
N SER A 278 1.73 -11.18 -13.30
CA SER A 278 2.63 -12.28 -13.72
C SER A 278 3.77 -11.87 -14.66
N THR A 279 3.98 -10.60 -14.92
CA THR A 279 5.05 -10.08 -15.80
C THR A 279 6.31 -9.62 -15.06
N GLY A 280 6.52 -10.01 -13.82
CA GLY A 280 7.69 -9.64 -13.02
C GLY A 280 8.33 -10.84 -12.32
N ASP A 281 9.53 -10.66 -11.80
CA ASP A 281 10.46 -11.65 -11.20
C ASP A 281 9.89 -12.49 -10.03
N THR A 282 8.63 -12.30 -9.64
CA THR A 282 7.97 -13.08 -8.58
C THR A 282 6.53 -13.40 -8.97
N MET A 283 6.33 -14.58 -9.56
CA MET A 283 5.00 -15.18 -9.65
C MET A 283 4.46 -15.44 -8.23
N ILE A 284 3.60 -14.56 -7.74
CA ILE A 284 2.84 -14.85 -6.52
C ILE A 284 1.67 -15.72 -6.95
N THR A 285 1.77 -17.03 -6.69
CA THR A 285 0.68 -17.98 -6.92
C THR A 285 -0.61 -17.49 -6.22
N GLY A 286 -1.65 -17.23 -6.98
CA GLY A 286 -2.94 -16.75 -6.46
C GLY A 286 -3.18 -15.23 -6.53
N ALA A 287 -2.24 -14.44 -7.07
CA ALA A 287 -2.44 -13.02 -7.38
C ALA A 287 -3.15 -12.88 -8.74
N GLU A 288 -4.44 -13.15 -8.79
CA GLU A 288 -5.22 -13.28 -10.03
C GLU A 288 -5.82 -11.94 -10.52
N GLY A 289 -5.37 -10.80 -10.03
CA GLY A 289 -5.96 -9.50 -10.40
C GLY A 289 -7.34 -9.30 -9.78
N LYS A 290 -7.41 -9.17 -8.45
CA LYS A 290 -8.67 -9.06 -7.70
C LYS A 290 -8.97 -7.60 -7.36
N ALA A 291 -10.14 -7.11 -7.74
CA ALA A 291 -10.54 -5.77 -7.36
C ALA A 291 -10.66 -5.65 -5.83
N LEU A 292 -11.35 -6.60 -5.19
CA LEU A 292 -11.41 -6.70 -3.74
C LEU A 292 -11.04 -8.12 -3.29
N PHE A 293 -10.09 -8.24 -2.36
CA PHE A 293 -9.72 -9.50 -1.72
C PHE A 293 -9.90 -9.44 -0.22
N ILE A 294 -10.70 -10.36 0.34
CA ILE A 294 -11.04 -10.44 1.75
C ILE A 294 -10.52 -11.75 2.33
N TYR A 295 -9.55 -11.64 3.24
CA TYR A 295 -8.90 -12.77 3.89
C TYR A 295 -8.98 -12.64 5.41
N ASN A 296 -9.58 -13.62 6.09
CA ASN A 296 -9.75 -13.64 7.56
C ASN A 296 -10.23 -12.31 8.15
N SER A 297 -11.16 -11.65 7.43
CA SER A 297 -11.68 -10.34 7.81
C SER A 297 -13.16 -10.44 8.14
N LEU A 298 -13.57 -9.84 9.27
CA LEU A 298 -14.86 -10.09 9.91
C LEU A 298 -15.56 -8.78 10.27
N PHE A 299 -16.90 -8.80 10.26
CA PHE A 299 -17.75 -7.71 10.75
C PHE A 299 -17.50 -6.37 10.04
N ASN A 300 -17.18 -6.40 8.75
CA ASN A 300 -16.97 -5.19 7.95
C ASN A 300 -18.23 -4.85 7.15
N SER A 301 -18.43 -3.56 6.88
CA SER A 301 -19.43 -3.06 5.93
C SER A 301 -18.75 -2.68 4.63
N ILE A 302 -19.23 -3.27 3.51
CA ILE A 302 -18.71 -3.06 2.16
C ILE A 302 -19.91 -2.69 1.31
N GLU A 303 -20.14 -1.39 1.14
CA GLU A 303 -21.36 -0.86 0.56
C GLU A 303 -21.08 0.25 -0.45
N HIS A 304 -21.87 0.31 -1.51
CA HIS A 304 -21.82 1.37 -2.52
C HIS A 304 -20.43 1.54 -3.18
N ASN A 305 -19.68 0.43 -3.38
CA ASN A 305 -18.41 0.44 -4.11
C ASN A 305 -18.62 -0.02 -5.56
N HIS A 306 -17.74 0.42 -6.46
CA HIS A 306 -17.73 0.04 -7.86
C HIS A 306 -16.47 -0.75 -8.20
N PHE A 307 -16.64 -1.99 -8.66
CA PHE A 307 -15.56 -2.91 -9.03
C PHE A 307 -15.72 -3.32 -10.49
N GLU A 308 -14.82 -2.88 -11.37
CA GLU A 308 -15.01 -3.14 -12.80
C GLU A 308 -13.75 -3.63 -13.53
N ARG A 309 -13.97 -4.31 -14.66
CA ARG A 309 -12.97 -4.76 -15.65
C ARG A 309 -11.73 -5.45 -15.08
N SER A 310 -11.87 -6.10 -13.93
CA SER A 310 -10.81 -6.84 -13.26
C SER A 310 -10.87 -8.34 -13.55
N ALA A 311 -9.82 -9.10 -13.27
CA ALA A 311 -9.88 -10.56 -13.46
C ALA A 311 -10.86 -11.21 -12.47
N VAL A 312 -10.92 -10.69 -11.24
CA VAL A 312 -11.93 -11.10 -10.24
C VAL A 312 -12.49 -9.84 -9.57
N GLY A 313 -13.81 -9.70 -9.55
CA GLY A 313 -14.48 -8.59 -8.86
C GLY A 313 -14.25 -8.66 -7.35
N ILE A 314 -14.71 -9.73 -6.71
CA ILE A 314 -14.47 -9.96 -5.28
C ILE A 314 -14.02 -11.40 -5.02
N HIS A 315 -12.98 -11.57 -4.20
CA HIS A 315 -12.57 -12.88 -3.69
C HIS A 315 -12.70 -12.91 -2.17
N LEU A 316 -13.61 -13.75 -1.68
CA LEU A 316 -13.84 -14.00 -0.26
C LEU A 316 -13.26 -15.37 0.11
N THR A 317 -12.42 -15.44 1.14
CA THR A 317 -11.87 -16.70 1.64
C THR A 317 -12.66 -17.23 2.84
N ALA A 318 -12.47 -18.50 3.15
CA ALA A 318 -12.92 -19.09 4.41
C ALA A 318 -12.38 -18.27 5.61
N GLY A 319 -13.20 -18.16 6.67
CA GLY A 319 -12.84 -17.34 7.84
C GLY A 319 -13.12 -15.84 7.67
N SER A 320 -13.70 -15.43 6.53
CA SER A 320 -14.18 -14.06 6.32
C SER A 320 -15.70 -14.03 6.42
N GLU A 321 -16.19 -14.00 7.64
CA GLU A 321 -17.64 -14.15 7.95
C GLU A 321 -18.22 -12.84 8.48
N ASP A 322 -19.54 -12.76 8.55
CA ASP A 322 -20.29 -11.64 9.11
C ASP A 322 -19.97 -10.27 8.47
N ASN A 323 -19.52 -10.27 7.22
CA ASN A 323 -19.35 -9.04 6.45
C ASN A 323 -20.68 -8.67 5.75
N ARG A 324 -21.05 -7.41 5.81
CA ARG A 324 -22.18 -6.84 5.06
C ARG A 324 -21.67 -6.43 3.68
N ILE A 325 -22.23 -7.03 2.62
CA ILE A 325 -21.82 -6.76 1.23
C ILE A 325 -23.09 -6.50 0.42
N ALA A 326 -23.45 -5.23 0.24
CA ALA A 326 -24.66 -4.81 -0.45
C ALA A 326 -24.49 -3.46 -1.16
N ASP A 327 -25.40 -3.15 -2.07
CA ASP A 327 -25.40 -1.91 -2.87
C ASP A 327 -24.09 -1.68 -3.69
N ASN A 328 -23.22 -2.67 -3.86
CA ASN A 328 -22.04 -2.56 -4.69
C ASN A 328 -22.37 -2.85 -6.16
N ALA A 329 -21.54 -2.35 -7.08
CA ALA A 329 -21.60 -2.73 -8.49
C ALA A 329 -20.37 -3.56 -8.90
N PHE A 330 -20.63 -4.71 -9.52
CA PHE A 330 -19.64 -5.58 -10.12
C PHE A 330 -19.84 -5.60 -11.63
N VAL A 331 -18.94 -4.91 -12.37
CA VAL A 331 -19.17 -4.58 -13.79
C VAL A 331 -18.07 -5.15 -14.69
N GLY A 332 -18.42 -6.05 -15.59
CA GLY A 332 -17.53 -6.54 -16.64
C GLY A 332 -16.25 -7.23 -16.12
N ASN A 333 -16.25 -7.74 -14.89
CA ASN A 333 -15.15 -8.55 -14.40
C ASN A 333 -15.15 -9.91 -15.08
N GLN A 334 -13.98 -10.51 -15.33
CA GLN A 334 -13.91 -11.85 -15.94
C GLN A 334 -14.59 -12.91 -15.06
N ARG A 335 -14.54 -12.71 -13.75
CA ARG A 335 -15.29 -13.44 -12.74
C ARG A 335 -15.81 -12.47 -11.70
N GLN A 336 -17.12 -12.42 -11.48
CA GLN A 336 -17.67 -11.49 -10.49
C GLN A 336 -17.28 -11.87 -9.07
N VAL A 337 -17.43 -13.15 -8.72
CA VAL A 337 -17.17 -13.65 -7.36
C VAL A 337 -16.31 -14.89 -7.39
N LYS A 338 -15.31 -14.95 -6.52
CA LYS A 338 -14.59 -16.17 -6.14
C LYS A 338 -14.78 -16.38 -4.65
N TYR A 339 -15.48 -17.47 -4.29
CA TYR A 339 -15.71 -17.85 -2.90
C TYR A 339 -15.34 -19.31 -2.70
N VAL A 340 -14.39 -19.57 -1.81
CA VAL A 340 -13.84 -20.90 -1.54
C VAL A 340 -14.07 -21.22 -0.06
N ALA A 341 -15.31 -21.61 0.27
CA ALA A 341 -15.66 -22.07 1.62
C ALA A 341 -16.89 -22.97 1.61
N THR A 342 -17.37 -23.36 2.79
CA THR A 342 -18.42 -24.36 2.97
C THR A 342 -19.73 -23.78 3.51
N ARG A 343 -19.81 -22.46 3.73
CA ARG A 343 -21.02 -21.80 4.23
C ARG A 343 -21.75 -21.07 3.12
N LEU A 344 -23.06 -20.96 3.26
CA LEU A 344 -23.86 -20.04 2.46
C LEU A 344 -23.61 -18.61 2.93
N GLN A 345 -23.33 -17.71 1.99
CA GLN A 345 -23.17 -16.28 2.23
C GLN A 345 -24.31 -15.53 1.53
N GLU A 346 -25.17 -14.88 2.29
CA GLU A 346 -26.21 -14.00 1.77
C GLU A 346 -25.68 -12.58 1.64
N TRP A 347 -25.74 -12.03 0.43
CA TRP A 347 -25.22 -10.70 0.11
C TRP A 347 -26.33 -9.71 -0.24
N SER A 348 -27.53 -9.92 0.29
CA SER A 348 -28.57 -8.90 0.33
C SER A 348 -28.87 -8.50 1.77
N ILE A 349 -29.13 -7.22 1.99
CA ILE A 349 -29.35 -6.63 3.31
C ILE A 349 -30.58 -5.74 3.22
N ASP A 350 -31.52 -5.93 4.15
CA ASP A 350 -32.75 -5.17 4.20
C ASP A 350 -33.52 -5.17 2.86
N GLY A 351 -33.44 -6.30 2.12
CA GLY A 351 -34.12 -6.50 0.84
C GLY A 351 -33.40 -5.83 -0.34
N ARG A 352 -32.11 -5.48 -0.22
CA ARG A 352 -31.31 -4.93 -1.31
C ARG A 352 -29.96 -5.65 -1.38
N GLY A 353 -29.60 -6.09 -2.56
CA GLY A 353 -28.35 -6.76 -2.86
C GLY A 353 -27.36 -5.87 -3.64
N ASN A 354 -26.65 -6.48 -4.57
CA ASN A 354 -25.64 -5.81 -5.38
C ASN A 354 -26.06 -5.78 -6.86
N TYR A 355 -25.44 -4.92 -7.64
CA TYR A 355 -25.56 -4.92 -9.09
C TYR A 355 -24.51 -5.83 -9.72
N TRP A 356 -24.95 -6.72 -10.61
CA TRP A 356 -24.11 -7.68 -11.32
C TRP A 356 -24.32 -7.54 -12.82
N SER A 357 -23.30 -7.13 -13.56
CA SER A 357 -23.42 -6.87 -15.01
C SER A 357 -23.74 -8.12 -15.83
N ASP A 358 -23.57 -9.31 -15.29
CA ASP A 358 -23.90 -10.62 -15.90
C ASP A 358 -25.19 -11.25 -15.34
N TYR A 359 -25.95 -10.53 -14.51
CA TYR A 359 -27.27 -10.97 -14.04
C TYR A 359 -28.28 -10.97 -15.17
N LEU A 360 -28.95 -12.12 -15.38
CA LEU A 360 -29.89 -12.32 -16.45
C LEU A 360 -31.35 -12.52 -15.96
N GLY A 361 -31.62 -12.20 -14.70
CA GLY A 361 -32.98 -12.25 -14.13
C GLY A 361 -33.87 -11.10 -14.63
N TRP A 362 -35.09 -11.11 -14.15
CA TRP A 362 -36.12 -10.13 -14.51
C TRP A 362 -36.68 -9.45 -13.25
N ASP A 363 -37.30 -8.32 -13.45
CA ASP A 363 -38.06 -7.54 -12.46
C ASP A 363 -39.50 -7.44 -12.99
N ARG A 364 -40.45 -8.20 -12.42
CA ARG A 364 -41.84 -8.25 -12.87
C ARG A 364 -42.69 -7.15 -12.27
N ASN A 365 -42.40 -6.75 -11.09
CA ASN A 365 -43.15 -5.76 -10.32
C ASN A 365 -42.61 -4.33 -10.52
N ASN A 366 -41.47 -4.20 -11.23
CA ASN A 366 -40.81 -2.94 -11.58
C ASN A 366 -40.40 -2.14 -10.33
N ASP A 367 -39.90 -2.82 -9.28
CA ASP A 367 -39.36 -2.22 -8.06
C ASP A 367 -37.85 -1.97 -8.13
N GLY A 368 -37.20 -2.37 -9.22
CA GLY A 368 -35.76 -2.21 -9.45
C GLY A 368 -34.91 -3.34 -8.88
N LEU A 369 -35.55 -4.40 -8.36
CA LEU A 369 -34.90 -5.59 -7.83
C LEU A 369 -35.20 -6.80 -8.73
N GLY A 370 -34.26 -7.71 -8.84
CA GLY A 370 -34.48 -8.96 -9.56
C GLY A 370 -35.30 -9.94 -8.75
N ASP A 371 -36.34 -10.54 -9.37
CA ASP A 371 -37.21 -11.56 -8.77
C ASP A 371 -36.52 -12.92 -8.59
N ILE A 372 -35.33 -13.09 -9.15
CA ILE A 372 -34.53 -14.32 -9.07
C ILE A 372 -33.23 -14.03 -8.39
N ALA A 373 -32.86 -14.81 -7.38
CA ALA A 373 -31.56 -14.67 -6.71
C ALA A 373 -30.38 -14.85 -7.69
N TYR A 374 -29.33 -14.09 -7.53
CA TYR A 374 -28.07 -14.26 -8.24
C TYR A 374 -27.16 -15.21 -7.45
N GLU A 375 -26.71 -16.28 -8.11
CA GLU A 375 -25.82 -17.29 -7.57
C GLU A 375 -24.56 -17.37 -8.47
N PRO A 376 -23.49 -16.63 -8.17
CA PRO A 376 -22.32 -16.48 -9.05
C PRO A 376 -21.42 -17.71 -9.14
N ASN A 377 -21.60 -18.70 -8.25
CA ASN A 377 -20.71 -19.86 -8.14
C ASN A 377 -21.46 -21.16 -8.29
N ASP A 378 -20.98 -22.04 -9.17
CA ASP A 378 -21.49 -23.40 -9.33
C ASP A 378 -20.51 -24.46 -8.73
N ASN A 379 -20.94 -25.74 -8.72
CA ASN A 379 -20.11 -26.83 -8.22
C ASN A 379 -18.87 -27.09 -9.10
N VAL A 380 -18.91 -26.72 -10.37
CA VAL A 380 -17.78 -26.83 -11.30
C VAL A 380 -16.74 -25.78 -10.95
N ASP A 381 -17.16 -24.56 -10.64
CA ASP A 381 -16.24 -23.50 -10.16
C ASP A 381 -15.52 -23.94 -8.89
N ARG A 382 -16.25 -24.53 -7.94
CA ARG A 382 -15.66 -25.07 -6.71
C ARG A 382 -14.65 -26.19 -7.00
N LEU A 383 -14.96 -27.08 -7.94
CA LEU A 383 -14.06 -28.16 -8.34
C LEU A 383 -12.77 -27.60 -8.93
N LEU A 384 -12.86 -26.57 -9.77
CA LEU A 384 -11.72 -25.87 -10.35
C LEU A 384 -10.82 -25.19 -9.31
N TRP A 385 -11.41 -24.64 -8.26
CA TRP A 385 -10.65 -23.98 -7.21
C TRP A 385 -9.93 -24.98 -6.30
N MET A 386 -10.56 -26.12 -6.03
CA MET A 386 -9.92 -27.20 -5.27
C MET A 386 -8.87 -27.97 -6.08
N TYR A 387 -9.09 -28.11 -7.38
CA TYR A 387 -8.25 -28.91 -8.28
C TYR A 387 -7.96 -28.13 -9.57
N PRO A 388 -6.96 -27.22 -9.59
CA PRO A 388 -6.66 -26.40 -10.77
C PRO A 388 -6.39 -27.18 -12.06
N GLN A 389 -5.95 -28.44 -11.94
CA GLN A 389 -5.70 -29.34 -13.08
C GLN A 389 -7.00 -29.65 -13.88
N VAL A 390 -8.16 -29.57 -13.24
CA VAL A 390 -9.47 -29.77 -13.90
C VAL A 390 -9.73 -28.72 -14.98
N ARG A 391 -9.00 -27.61 -15.01
CA ARG A 391 -9.06 -26.62 -16.10
C ARG A 391 -8.88 -27.26 -17.49
N LEU A 392 -8.07 -28.28 -17.60
CA LEU A 392 -7.86 -29.02 -18.85
C LEU A 392 -9.13 -29.73 -19.34
N LEU A 393 -10.07 -30.01 -18.46
CA LEU A 393 -11.30 -30.73 -18.74
C LEU A 393 -12.53 -29.82 -18.94
N MET A 394 -12.38 -28.49 -18.82
CA MET A 394 -13.49 -27.53 -18.82
C MET A 394 -14.37 -27.60 -20.06
N ASN A 395 -13.80 -27.94 -21.21
CA ASN A 395 -14.52 -28.11 -22.47
C ASN A 395 -14.90 -29.59 -22.73
N SER A 396 -14.85 -30.45 -21.71
CA SER A 396 -15.22 -31.85 -21.87
C SER A 396 -16.70 -32.03 -21.73
N PRO A 397 -17.31 -33.04 -22.46
CA PRO A 397 -18.71 -33.38 -22.32
C PRO A 397 -19.11 -33.72 -20.87
N GLY A 398 -18.17 -34.22 -20.05
CA GLY A 398 -18.40 -34.54 -18.64
C GLY A 398 -18.70 -33.31 -17.80
N ILE A 399 -17.98 -32.21 -18.01
CA ILE A 399 -18.22 -30.94 -17.31
C ILE A 399 -19.55 -30.32 -17.77
N GLU A 400 -19.85 -30.35 -19.04
CA GLU A 400 -21.14 -29.86 -19.58
C GLU A 400 -22.32 -30.69 -19.01
N LEU A 401 -22.16 -31.99 -18.90
CA LEU A 401 -23.15 -32.84 -18.26
C LEU A 401 -23.34 -32.52 -16.78
N LEU A 402 -22.24 -32.28 -16.03
CA LEU A 402 -22.31 -31.85 -14.64
C LEU A 402 -23.07 -30.53 -14.48
N ARG A 403 -22.78 -29.52 -15.29
CA ARG A 403 -23.52 -28.25 -15.28
C ARG A 403 -24.98 -28.42 -15.60
N TRP A 404 -25.29 -29.29 -16.58
CA TRP A 404 -26.69 -29.59 -16.94
C TRP A 404 -27.43 -30.29 -15.79
N VAL A 405 -26.80 -31.30 -15.15
CA VAL A 405 -27.38 -32.00 -13.98
C VAL A 405 -27.64 -31.04 -12.84
N GLN A 406 -26.73 -30.13 -12.53
CA GLN A 406 -26.90 -29.12 -11.48
C GLN A 406 -28.10 -28.19 -11.74
N ARG A 407 -28.30 -27.76 -12.99
CA ARG A 407 -29.46 -26.96 -13.38
C ARG A 407 -30.76 -27.73 -13.35
N ALA A 408 -30.73 -29.01 -13.75
CA ALA A 408 -31.92 -29.87 -13.81
C ALA A 408 -32.34 -30.40 -12.42
N PHE A 409 -31.38 -30.57 -11.50
CA PHE A 409 -31.63 -31.13 -10.17
C PHE A 409 -31.03 -30.22 -9.06
N PRO A 410 -31.73 -29.14 -8.70
CA PRO A 410 -31.23 -28.14 -7.73
C PRO A 410 -31.13 -28.67 -6.29
N VAL A 411 -31.38 -29.94 -6.04
CA VAL A 411 -31.27 -30.59 -4.72
C VAL A 411 -29.84 -30.64 -4.20
N MET A 412 -28.85 -30.49 -5.08
CA MET A 412 -27.43 -30.48 -4.73
C MET A 412 -26.84 -29.04 -4.77
N LYS A 413 -27.49 -28.09 -4.10
CA LYS A 413 -26.95 -26.73 -3.97
C LYS A 413 -25.62 -26.78 -3.23
N SER A 414 -24.58 -26.26 -3.86
CA SER A 414 -23.29 -26.06 -3.20
C SER A 414 -23.39 -24.85 -2.29
N PRO A 415 -22.78 -24.89 -1.09
CA PRO A 415 -22.60 -23.66 -0.33
C PRO A 415 -21.84 -22.64 -1.20
N GLY A 416 -22.30 -21.42 -1.24
CA GLY A 416 -21.79 -20.37 -2.11
C GLY A 416 -22.28 -19.00 -1.67
N VAL A 417 -22.01 -18.01 -2.49
CA VAL A 417 -22.61 -16.69 -2.36
C VAL A 417 -23.99 -16.71 -3.04
N MET A 418 -24.95 -16.11 -2.39
CA MET A 418 -26.28 -15.84 -2.91
C MET A 418 -26.62 -14.36 -2.65
N ASP A 419 -27.10 -13.70 -3.66
CA ASP A 419 -27.72 -12.38 -3.57
C ASP A 419 -29.21 -12.55 -3.88
N SER A 420 -30.03 -12.51 -2.84
CA SER A 420 -31.47 -12.78 -2.98
C SER A 420 -32.24 -11.61 -3.59
N HIS A 421 -31.67 -10.40 -3.63
CA HIS A 421 -32.33 -9.19 -4.13
C HIS A 421 -31.38 -8.38 -5.03
N PRO A 422 -30.88 -8.96 -6.14
CA PRO A 422 -29.92 -8.27 -7.01
C PRO A 422 -30.54 -7.01 -7.62
N LEU A 423 -29.73 -5.97 -7.73
CA LEU A 423 -30.17 -4.70 -8.32
C LEU A 423 -30.23 -4.80 -9.84
N MET A 424 -31.30 -4.28 -10.43
CA MET A 424 -31.46 -4.19 -11.89
C MET A 424 -30.65 -3.06 -12.52
N LYS A 425 -30.24 -2.08 -11.73
CA LYS A 425 -29.42 -0.93 -12.17
C LYS A 425 -28.34 -0.62 -11.14
N SER A 426 -27.18 -0.20 -11.64
CA SER A 426 -26.08 0.27 -10.78
C SER A 426 -26.48 1.55 -10.08
N THR A 427 -26.16 1.65 -8.78
CA THR A 427 -26.29 2.86 -7.96
C THR A 427 -25.00 3.67 -7.90
N THR A 428 -23.88 3.12 -8.45
CA THR A 428 -22.53 3.65 -8.30
C THR A 428 -21.98 4.31 -9.58
N GLU A 429 -22.82 4.66 -10.54
CA GLU A 429 -22.39 5.29 -11.81
C GLU A 429 -21.69 6.64 -11.63
N THR A 430 -21.98 7.33 -10.54
CA THR A 430 -21.33 8.61 -10.21
C THR A 430 -19.86 8.44 -9.84
N LEU A 431 -19.46 7.26 -9.37
CA LEU A 431 -18.08 6.95 -9.00
C LEU A 431 -17.17 6.72 -10.22
N ILE A 432 -17.75 6.48 -11.42
CA ILE A 432 -17.00 6.25 -12.66
C ILE A 432 -16.35 7.55 -13.15
N LYS A 433 -16.95 8.70 -12.86
CA LYS A 433 -16.42 10.00 -13.29
C LYS A 433 -15.13 10.29 -12.52
N GLU A 434 -14.08 10.68 -13.24
CA GLU A 434 -12.85 11.16 -12.61
C GLU A 434 -13.17 12.32 -11.66
N PRO A 435 -12.50 12.40 -10.51
CA PRO A 435 -12.54 13.62 -9.71
C PRO A 435 -12.07 14.76 -10.62
N ILE A 436 -12.87 15.79 -10.72
CA ILE A 436 -12.50 17.02 -11.43
C ILE A 436 -11.22 17.51 -10.77
N GLY A 437 -10.10 17.42 -11.51
CA GLY A 437 -8.75 17.75 -11.06
C GLY A 437 -8.57 19.22 -10.69
#